data_fdbd37b807a6a124a3527b338402a0bd
#
_entry.id   fdbd37b807a6a124a3527b338402a0bd
#
_cell.length_a   1.000
_cell.length_b   1.000
_cell.length_c   1.000
_cell.angle_alpha   90.00
_cell.angle_beta   90.00
_cell.angle_gamma   90.00
#
_symmetry.space_group_name_H-M   'P 1'
#
loop_
_entity.id
_entity.type
_entity.pdbx_description
1 polymer ?
#
loop_
_entity_poly.entity_id
_entity_poly.type
_entity_poly.pdbx_seq_one_letter_code
_entity_poly.pdbx_strand_id
1 'polypeptide(L)'
;RYKSTRRIHPLLLSNTANTLEEAIAEERQRFKQNLDNNVIIIDTSFSSEKEFKKKLESYFAKKQIPSFSISFISFGYKYGVPLDADLMIDVRFLPNPFWDEKLRYFSGNDKAVYDYVMDKTETQEFIQRLLAFTDYAFEQYTKEGKNHFTVAIGCTGGQHRSVTIANYLYDVYKRRYNCYLDHRDQKEWLTHEE
;
A
#
# COMPACT_ATOMS: atom_id res chain seq x y z
N ARG A 1 -30.24 7.10 2.73
CA ARG A 1 -29.69 5.79 2.26
C ARG A 1 -30.56 4.61 2.67
N TYR A 2 -30.94 4.44 3.95
CA TYR A 2 -31.76 3.30 4.38
C TYR A 2 -33.11 3.21 3.66
N LYS A 3 -33.77 4.36 3.35
CA LYS A 3 -35.03 4.37 2.56
C LYS A 3 -34.87 3.85 1.12
N SER A 4 -33.68 3.87 0.56
CA SER A 4 -33.38 3.43 -0.81
C SER A 4 -32.70 2.05 -0.89
N THR A 5 -32.44 1.40 0.26
CA THR A 5 -31.81 0.08 0.32
C THR A 5 -32.76 -0.98 0.89
N ARG A 6 -32.55 -2.23 0.51
CA ARG A 6 -33.30 -3.37 1.09
C ARG A 6 -32.77 -3.84 2.44
N ARG A 7 -31.78 -3.12 3.02
CA ARG A 7 -31.18 -3.51 4.31
C ARG A 7 -32.05 -2.98 5.46
N ILE A 8 -32.30 -3.84 6.43
CA ILE A 8 -33.00 -3.45 7.66
C ILE A 8 -32.07 -2.66 8.55
N HIS A 9 -32.58 -1.56 9.15
CA HIS A 9 -31.79 -0.73 10.06
C HIS A 9 -31.43 -1.52 11.34
N PRO A 10 -30.17 -1.47 11.84
CA PRO A 10 -29.76 -2.24 13.01
C PRO A 10 -30.63 -2.01 14.27
N LEU A 11 -31.10 -0.77 14.49
CA LEU A 11 -31.96 -0.45 15.65
C LEU A 11 -33.37 -1.03 15.54
N LEU A 12 -33.85 -1.39 14.34
CA LEU A 12 -35.07 -2.17 14.16
C LEU A 12 -34.85 -3.64 14.49
N LEU A 13 -33.67 -4.19 14.17
CA LEU A 13 -33.29 -5.57 14.48
C LEU A 13 -33.15 -5.81 16.00
N SER A 14 -32.67 -4.77 16.72
CA SER A 14 -32.46 -4.80 18.16
C SER A 14 -33.71 -4.44 18.98
N ASN A 15 -34.88 -4.25 18.33
CA ASN A 15 -36.13 -3.78 18.94
C ASN A 15 -35.98 -2.46 19.75
N THR A 16 -35.00 -1.63 19.40
CA THR A 16 -34.77 -0.32 20.03
C THR A 16 -35.65 0.78 19.41
N ALA A 17 -36.09 0.56 18.16
CA ALA A 17 -37.02 1.41 17.43
C ALA A 17 -38.10 0.56 16.75
N ASN A 18 -39.32 1.09 16.61
CA ASN A 18 -40.42 0.39 15.95
C ASN A 18 -40.57 0.80 14.46
N THR A 19 -40.10 1.97 14.12
CA THR A 19 -40.17 2.49 12.75
C THR A 19 -38.79 2.93 12.25
N LEU A 20 -38.62 3.01 10.92
CA LEU A 20 -37.37 3.47 10.30
C LEU A 20 -37.07 4.93 10.67
N GLU A 21 -38.10 5.78 10.75
CA GLU A 21 -37.98 7.16 11.17
C GLU A 21 -37.46 7.27 12.60
N GLU A 22 -38.03 6.50 13.53
CA GLU A 22 -37.55 6.42 14.93
C GLU A 22 -36.11 5.93 15.00
N ALA A 23 -35.77 4.88 14.26
CA ALA A 23 -34.42 4.33 14.22
C ALA A 23 -33.40 5.37 13.75
N ILE A 24 -33.72 6.15 12.71
CA ILE A 24 -32.85 7.21 12.20
C ILE A 24 -32.73 8.38 13.18
N ALA A 25 -33.84 8.74 13.86
CA ALA A 25 -33.83 9.82 14.85
C ALA A 25 -32.97 9.43 16.07
N GLU A 26 -33.12 8.22 16.57
CA GLU A 26 -32.34 7.67 17.67
C GLU A 26 -30.84 7.59 17.33
N GLU A 27 -30.48 7.09 16.13
CA GLU A 27 -29.11 7.07 15.67
C GLU A 27 -28.49 8.48 15.61
N ARG A 28 -29.22 9.47 15.09
CA ARG A 28 -28.78 10.87 15.06
C ARG A 28 -28.58 11.44 16.46
N GLN A 29 -29.43 11.09 17.42
CA GLN A 29 -29.30 11.55 18.80
C GLN A 29 -28.07 10.96 19.46
N ARG A 30 -27.81 9.66 19.31
CA ARG A 30 -26.59 8.98 19.79
C ARG A 30 -25.32 9.58 19.20
N PHE A 31 -25.32 9.87 17.90
CA PHE A 31 -24.20 10.57 17.26
C PHE A 31 -23.93 11.93 17.88
N LYS A 32 -24.97 12.76 18.10
CA LYS A 32 -24.82 14.08 18.71
C LYS A 32 -24.29 14.03 20.15
N GLN A 33 -24.66 13.03 20.92
CA GLN A 33 -24.20 12.86 22.31
C GLN A 33 -22.73 12.42 22.42
N ASN A 34 -22.21 11.75 21.40
CA ASN A 34 -20.83 11.24 21.36
C ASN A 34 -19.85 12.13 20.57
N LEU A 35 -20.27 13.34 20.19
CA LEU A 35 -19.42 14.28 19.47
C LEU A 35 -18.55 15.05 20.46
N ASP A 36 -17.29 14.66 20.59
CA ASP A 36 -16.25 15.44 21.24
C ASP A 36 -15.87 16.67 20.43
N ASN A 37 -15.31 17.71 21.08
CA ASN A 37 -14.90 18.97 20.44
C ASN A 37 -13.89 18.82 19.29
N ASN A 38 -13.33 17.64 19.07
CA ASN A 38 -12.36 17.32 18.03
C ASN A 38 -12.96 16.63 16.78
N VAL A 39 -14.29 16.53 16.71
CA VAL A 39 -14.96 15.85 15.57
C VAL A 39 -15.35 16.88 14.50
N ILE A 40 -14.91 16.64 13.27
CA ILE A 40 -15.31 17.42 12.11
C ILE A 40 -16.54 16.77 11.47
N ILE A 41 -17.66 17.50 11.45
CA ILE A 41 -18.91 17.04 10.83
C ILE A 41 -18.97 17.59 9.39
N ILE A 42 -19.04 16.68 8.42
CA ILE A 42 -19.19 17.04 7.02
C ILE A 42 -20.56 16.57 6.52
N ASP A 43 -21.46 17.52 6.22
CA ASP A 43 -22.72 17.20 5.56
C ASP A 43 -22.49 16.88 4.09
N THR A 44 -22.85 15.66 3.70
CA THR A 44 -22.72 15.14 2.34
C THR A 44 -24.05 15.03 1.60
N SER A 45 -25.17 15.54 2.19
CA SER A 45 -26.53 15.33 1.68
C SER A 45 -26.73 15.80 0.24
N PHE A 46 -26.05 16.87 -0.16
CA PHE A 46 -26.14 17.49 -1.50
C PHE A 46 -24.78 17.60 -2.20
N SER A 47 -23.76 16.94 -1.68
CA SER A 47 -22.42 17.01 -2.27
C SER A 47 -22.24 15.88 -3.31
N SER A 48 -21.76 16.26 -4.50
CA SER A 48 -21.18 15.30 -5.44
C SER A 48 -19.89 14.69 -4.87
N GLU A 49 -19.47 13.57 -5.38
CA GLU A 49 -18.21 12.91 -4.98
C GLU A 49 -17.01 13.86 -5.09
N LYS A 50 -16.96 14.65 -6.18
CA LYS A 50 -15.91 15.64 -6.44
C LYS A 50 -15.91 16.77 -5.41
N GLU A 51 -17.08 17.26 -5.02
CA GLU A 51 -17.22 18.31 -3.99
C GLU A 51 -16.89 17.78 -2.60
N PHE A 52 -17.28 16.54 -2.30
CA PHE A 52 -16.92 15.89 -1.04
C PHE A 52 -15.40 15.71 -0.93
N LYS A 53 -14.73 15.25 -2.00
CA LYS A 53 -13.27 15.15 -2.06
C LYS A 53 -12.61 16.50 -1.80
N LYS A 54 -13.05 17.58 -2.46
CA LYS A 54 -12.53 18.93 -2.22
C LYS A 54 -12.73 19.41 -0.78
N LYS A 55 -13.88 19.13 -0.17
CA LYS A 55 -14.12 19.45 1.25
C LYS A 55 -13.16 18.70 2.16
N LEU A 56 -12.96 17.40 1.96
CA LEU A 56 -11.98 16.63 2.72
C LEU A 56 -10.57 17.20 2.57
N GLU A 57 -10.14 17.47 1.35
CA GLU A 57 -8.84 18.09 1.07
C GLU A 57 -8.67 19.42 1.81
N SER A 58 -9.69 20.28 1.87
CA SER A 58 -9.62 21.57 2.59
C SER A 58 -9.45 21.44 4.11
N TYR A 59 -9.99 20.39 4.72
CA TYR A 59 -9.83 20.12 6.16
C TYR A 59 -8.48 19.50 6.51
N PHE A 60 -7.92 18.69 5.61
CA PHE A 60 -6.70 17.92 5.86
C PHE A 60 -5.46 18.47 5.14
N ALA A 61 -5.62 19.43 4.23
CA ALA A 61 -4.55 19.97 3.38
C ALA A 61 -3.54 20.90 4.10
N LYS A 62 -3.35 20.76 5.41
CA LYS A 62 -2.26 21.45 6.12
C LYS A 62 -0.84 20.93 5.81
N LYS A 63 -0.73 19.84 5.03
CA LYS A 63 0.50 19.41 4.34
C LYS A 63 0.10 19.08 2.90
N GLN A 64 0.83 19.62 1.94
CA GLN A 64 0.84 19.08 0.59
C GLN A 64 1.33 17.62 0.69
N ILE A 65 0.39 16.68 0.90
CA ILE A 65 0.67 15.27 0.70
C ILE A 65 0.87 15.16 -0.82
N PRO A 66 2.00 14.69 -1.31
CA PRO A 66 2.16 14.41 -2.73
C PRO A 66 0.95 13.60 -3.17
N SER A 67 0.27 14.06 -4.22
CA SER A 67 -0.98 13.44 -4.69
C SER A 67 -0.81 12.01 -5.18
N PHE A 68 0.43 11.56 -5.33
CA PHE A 68 0.81 10.24 -5.80
C PHE A 68 1.69 9.53 -4.77
N SER A 69 1.26 8.37 -4.33
CA SER A 69 1.99 7.50 -3.40
C SER A 69 2.37 6.18 -4.07
N ILE A 70 3.48 5.58 -3.63
CA ILE A 70 4.01 4.35 -4.20
C ILE A 70 4.23 3.33 -3.09
N SER A 71 3.69 2.12 -3.25
CA SER A 71 4.03 0.97 -2.40
C SER A 71 4.99 0.05 -3.12
N PHE A 72 6.11 -0.25 -2.50
CA PHE A 72 7.05 -1.28 -2.93
C PHE A 72 6.84 -2.53 -2.07
N ILE A 73 6.48 -3.65 -2.70
CA ILE A 73 6.18 -4.90 -2.02
C ILE A 73 7.14 -5.98 -2.51
N SER A 74 7.96 -6.55 -1.62
CA SER A 74 8.72 -7.75 -1.96
C SER A 74 7.89 -9.01 -1.70
N PHE A 75 8.01 -10.02 -2.59
CA PHE A 75 7.28 -11.28 -2.45
C PHE A 75 8.06 -12.48 -3.00
N GLY A 76 7.67 -13.67 -2.57
CA GLY A 76 8.14 -14.94 -3.10
C GLY A 76 7.09 -15.62 -3.96
N TYR A 77 7.46 -15.98 -5.19
CA TYR A 77 6.56 -16.70 -6.11
C TYR A 77 6.01 -18.00 -5.51
N LYS A 78 6.78 -18.66 -4.62
CA LYS A 78 6.32 -19.89 -3.93
C LYS A 78 5.09 -19.66 -3.04
N TYR A 79 4.83 -18.41 -2.64
CA TYR A 79 3.68 -18.03 -1.80
C TYR A 79 2.55 -17.35 -2.59
N GLY A 80 2.62 -17.40 -3.91
CA GLY A 80 1.66 -16.75 -4.81
C GLY A 80 2.02 -15.28 -5.10
N VAL A 81 1.34 -14.70 -6.08
CA VAL A 81 1.56 -13.33 -6.54
C VAL A 81 0.60 -12.36 -5.85
N PRO A 82 1.01 -11.11 -5.54
CA PRO A 82 0.09 -10.07 -5.09
C PRO A 82 -0.85 -9.66 -6.25
N LEU A 83 -2.17 -9.77 -6.02
CA LEU A 83 -3.18 -9.53 -7.06
C LEU A 83 -3.51 -8.04 -7.25
N ASP A 84 -3.12 -7.21 -6.33
CA ASP A 84 -3.35 -5.76 -6.30
C ASP A 84 -2.16 -4.94 -6.82
N ALA A 85 -1.14 -5.61 -7.37
CA ALA A 85 0.02 -4.94 -7.94
C ALA A 85 -0.30 -4.32 -9.31
N ASP A 86 0.03 -3.03 -9.48
CA ASP A 86 -0.04 -2.34 -10.77
C ASP A 86 1.13 -2.71 -11.70
N LEU A 87 2.29 -2.98 -11.10
CA LEU A 87 3.50 -3.43 -11.80
C LEU A 87 4.13 -4.59 -11.03
N MET A 88 4.38 -5.69 -11.73
CA MET A 88 5.04 -6.86 -11.16
C MET A 88 6.38 -7.10 -11.86
N ILE A 89 7.44 -7.21 -11.07
CA ILE A 89 8.81 -7.35 -11.57
C ILE A 89 9.38 -8.67 -11.05
N ASP A 90 9.74 -9.56 -11.97
CA ASP A 90 10.44 -10.81 -11.65
C ASP A 90 11.95 -10.58 -11.64
N VAL A 91 12.59 -10.77 -10.50
CA VAL A 91 14.04 -10.63 -10.32
C VAL A 91 14.77 -11.96 -10.10
N ARG A 92 14.16 -13.09 -10.51
CA ARG A 92 14.77 -14.42 -10.36
C ARG A 92 16.00 -14.64 -11.23
N PHE A 93 16.17 -13.86 -12.28
CA PHE A 93 17.34 -13.89 -13.15
C PHE A 93 18.59 -13.26 -12.53
N LEU A 94 18.45 -12.45 -11.47
CA LEU A 94 19.57 -11.86 -10.75
C LEU A 94 20.34 -12.94 -9.95
N PRO A 95 21.64 -12.73 -9.68
CA PRO A 95 22.48 -13.62 -8.88
C PRO A 95 21.82 -13.97 -7.55
N ASN A 96 21.84 -15.27 -7.19
CA ASN A 96 21.09 -15.80 -6.06
C ASN A 96 21.97 -16.01 -4.83
N PRO A 97 21.85 -15.20 -3.76
CA PRO A 97 22.64 -15.35 -2.52
C PRO A 97 22.43 -16.71 -1.81
N PHE A 98 21.32 -17.39 -2.09
CA PHE A 98 21.01 -18.69 -1.47
C PHE A 98 22.10 -19.77 -1.69
N TRP A 99 22.87 -19.68 -2.78
CA TRP A 99 23.95 -20.63 -3.07
C TRP A 99 25.23 -20.37 -2.27
N ASP A 100 25.34 -19.21 -1.63
CA ASP A 100 26.43 -18.91 -0.69
C ASP A 100 25.98 -19.32 0.72
N GLU A 101 26.71 -20.28 1.32
CA GLU A 101 26.40 -20.83 2.65
C GLU A 101 26.40 -19.75 3.74
N LYS A 102 27.20 -18.69 3.58
CA LYS A 102 27.28 -17.57 4.52
C LYS A 102 26.11 -16.60 4.41
N LEU A 103 25.41 -16.59 3.28
CA LEU A 103 24.33 -15.63 2.99
C LEU A 103 22.94 -16.28 3.02
N ARG A 104 22.85 -17.59 2.92
CA ARG A 104 21.62 -18.36 2.76
C ARG A 104 20.54 -18.02 3.79
N TYR A 105 20.95 -17.85 5.04
CA TYR A 105 20.03 -17.64 6.17
C TYR A 105 19.74 -16.17 6.46
N PHE A 106 20.43 -15.25 5.81
CA PHE A 106 20.17 -13.81 5.91
C PHE A 106 19.11 -13.37 4.91
N SER A 107 18.69 -12.13 4.99
CA SER A 107 17.72 -11.54 4.09
C SER A 107 18.30 -10.35 3.29
N GLY A 108 17.56 -9.84 2.31
CA GLY A 108 17.95 -8.63 1.60
C GLY A 108 17.97 -7.35 2.47
N ASN A 109 17.53 -7.41 3.74
CA ASN A 109 17.71 -6.35 4.73
C ASN A 109 19.12 -6.35 5.33
N ASP A 110 19.83 -7.48 5.25
CA ASP A 110 21.17 -7.60 5.78
C ASP A 110 22.18 -7.08 4.76
N LYS A 111 23.10 -6.24 5.26
CA LYS A 111 24.08 -5.57 4.39
C LYS A 111 24.87 -6.53 3.50
N ALA A 112 25.27 -7.68 4.01
CA ALA A 112 26.06 -8.65 3.25
C ALA A 112 25.27 -9.22 2.04
N VAL A 113 23.98 -9.49 2.21
CA VAL A 113 23.10 -9.96 1.12
C VAL A 113 22.82 -8.83 0.15
N TYR A 114 22.54 -7.63 0.67
CA TYR A 114 22.30 -6.45 -0.13
C TYR A 114 23.49 -6.15 -1.05
N ASP A 115 24.69 -6.05 -0.47
CA ASP A 115 25.93 -5.79 -1.23
C ASP A 115 26.17 -6.91 -2.27
N TYR A 116 26.02 -8.18 -1.88
CA TYR A 116 26.17 -9.31 -2.82
C TYR A 116 25.29 -9.18 -4.06
N VAL A 117 24.03 -8.78 -3.89
CA VAL A 117 23.09 -8.64 -5.01
C VAL A 117 23.41 -7.38 -5.82
N MET A 118 23.68 -6.26 -5.15
CA MET A 118 23.83 -4.95 -5.79
C MET A 118 25.17 -4.75 -6.50
N ASP A 119 26.25 -5.42 -6.05
CA ASP A 119 27.59 -5.28 -6.64
C ASP A 119 27.76 -6.02 -7.97
N LYS A 120 26.76 -6.82 -8.38
CA LYS A 120 26.83 -7.57 -9.63
C LYS A 120 26.50 -6.68 -10.82
N THR A 121 27.29 -6.83 -11.89
CA THR A 121 27.12 -6.05 -13.13
C THR A 121 25.72 -6.21 -13.71
N GLU A 122 25.17 -7.44 -13.70
CA GLU A 122 23.82 -7.73 -14.19
C GLU A 122 22.76 -6.99 -13.37
N THR A 123 22.96 -6.86 -12.08
CA THR A 123 22.04 -6.10 -11.21
C THR A 123 22.14 -4.60 -11.50
N GLN A 124 23.33 -4.07 -11.67
CA GLN A 124 23.55 -2.64 -11.96
C GLN A 124 22.94 -2.26 -13.31
N GLU A 125 23.13 -3.05 -14.36
CA GLU A 125 22.50 -2.83 -15.65
C GLU A 125 20.98 -2.92 -15.58
N PHE A 126 20.46 -3.90 -14.86
CA PHE A 126 19.02 -4.05 -14.64
C PHE A 126 18.44 -2.83 -13.93
N ILE A 127 19.06 -2.37 -12.85
CA ILE A 127 18.63 -1.20 -12.07
C ILE A 127 18.58 0.06 -12.92
N GLN A 128 19.58 0.31 -13.77
CA GLN A 128 19.56 1.48 -14.68
C GLN A 128 18.32 1.47 -15.58
N ARG A 129 18.00 0.33 -16.18
CA ARG A 129 16.83 0.16 -17.05
C ARG A 129 15.52 0.28 -16.27
N LEU A 130 15.49 -0.32 -15.08
CA LEU A 130 14.32 -0.30 -14.21
C LEU A 130 14.00 1.14 -13.76
N LEU A 131 15.00 1.91 -13.33
CA LEU A 131 14.82 3.30 -12.94
C LEU A 131 14.33 4.16 -14.11
N ALA A 132 14.91 4.00 -15.31
CA ALA A 132 14.46 4.72 -16.50
C ALA A 132 12.98 4.45 -16.81
N PHE A 133 12.55 3.18 -16.71
CA PHE A 133 11.17 2.79 -16.91
C PHE A 133 10.24 3.33 -15.81
N THR A 134 10.60 3.14 -14.53
CA THR A 134 9.74 3.54 -13.41
C THR A 134 9.64 5.06 -13.28
N ASP A 135 10.70 5.82 -13.54
CA ASP A 135 10.67 7.28 -13.58
C ASP A 135 9.66 7.77 -14.61
N TYR A 136 9.71 7.22 -15.82
CA TYR A 136 8.75 7.55 -16.88
C TYR A 136 7.32 7.15 -16.48
N ALA A 137 7.12 5.91 -16.01
CA ALA A 137 5.81 5.40 -15.65
C ALA A 137 5.15 6.23 -14.53
N PHE A 138 5.88 6.53 -13.45
CA PHE A 138 5.34 7.29 -12.32
C PHE A 138 4.97 8.72 -12.72
N GLU A 139 5.74 9.34 -13.61
CA GLU A 139 5.38 10.65 -14.15
C GLU A 139 4.07 10.60 -14.97
N GLN A 140 3.90 9.58 -15.83
CA GLN A 140 2.69 9.45 -16.64
C GLN A 140 1.45 9.14 -15.79
N TYR A 141 1.55 8.23 -14.81
CA TYR A 141 0.46 7.93 -13.89
C TYR A 141 0.09 9.09 -12.97
N THR A 142 1.07 9.91 -12.59
CA THR A 142 0.80 11.16 -11.86
C THR A 142 0.00 12.14 -12.73
N LYS A 143 0.34 12.28 -14.02
CA LYS A 143 -0.39 13.14 -14.96
C LYS A 143 -1.80 12.62 -15.25
N GLU A 144 -1.97 11.32 -15.31
CA GLU A 144 -3.26 10.66 -15.50
C GLU A 144 -4.19 10.86 -14.28
N GLY A 145 -3.62 11.18 -13.11
CA GLY A 145 -4.37 11.45 -11.88
C GLY A 145 -4.51 10.24 -10.97
N LYS A 146 -3.73 9.20 -11.17
CA LYS A 146 -3.64 8.07 -10.25
C LYS A 146 -3.07 8.54 -8.91
N ASN A 147 -3.67 8.11 -7.81
CA ASN A 147 -3.27 8.55 -6.46
C ASN A 147 -2.34 7.56 -5.76
N HIS A 148 -2.35 6.30 -6.19
CA HIS A 148 -1.55 5.24 -5.60
C HIS A 148 -1.08 4.25 -6.66
N PHE A 149 0.17 3.75 -6.52
CA PHE A 149 0.76 2.78 -7.42
C PHE A 149 1.51 1.71 -6.63
N THR A 150 1.20 0.44 -6.89
CA THR A 150 1.83 -0.69 -6.21
C THR A 150 2.81 -1.38 -7.15
N VAL A 151 4.08 -1.40 -6.76
CA VAL A 151 5.17 -2.14 -7.42
C VAL A 151 5.49 -3.39 -6.63
N ALA A 152 5.23 -4.55 -7.18
CA ALA A 152 5.56 -5.83 -6.57
C ALA A 152 6.84 -6.41 -7.18
N ILE A 153 7.81 -6.75 -6.35
CA ILE A 153 9.10 -7.30 -6.74
C ILE A 153 9.17 -8.76 -6.26
N GLY A 154 9.30 -9.70 -7.19
CA GLY A 154 9.25 -11.14 -6.90
C GLY A 154 10.55 -11.88 -7.13
N CYS A 155 10.96 -12.71 -6.15
CA CYS A 155 11.95 -13.75 -6.35
C CYS A 155 11.40 -15.11 -5.91
N THR A 156 12.18 -16.19 -5.92
CA THR A 156 11.66 -17.52 -5.61
C THR A 156 11.05 -17.60 -4.21
N GLY A 157 11.83 -17.24 -3.18
CA GLY A 157 11.44 -17.32 -1.78
C GLY A 157 11.03 -15.99 -1.13
N GLY A 158 11.15 -14.86 -1.82
CA GLY A 158 10.79 -13.55 -1.24
C GLY A 158 11.78 -13.00 -0.20
N GLN A 159 12.93 -13.63 0.03
CA GLN A 159 13.83 -13.34 1.14
C GLN A 159 15.06 -12.48 0.77
N HIS A 160 15.70 -12.75 -0.38
CA HIS A 160 16.98 -12.14 -0.76
C HIS A 160 16.79 -11.04 -1.83
N ARG A 161 16.79 -11.45 -3.12
CA ARG A 161 16.82 -10.56 -4.30
C ARG A 161 15.66 -9.56 -4.34
N SER A 162 14.42 -10.04 -4.11
CA SER A 162 13.23 -9.18 -4.12
C SER A 162 13.27 -8.15 -3.00
N VAL A 163 13.72 -8.52 -1.81
CA VAL A 163 13.87 -7.62 -0.66
C VAL A 163 14.92 -6.56 -0.95
N THR A 164 16.10 -6.97 -1.45
CA THR A 164 17.17 -6.03 -1.84
C THR A 164 16.69 -4.99 -2.86
N ILE A 165 16.03 -5.43 -3.93
CA ILE A 165 15.55 -4.52 -4.97
C ILE A 165 14.41 -3.62 -4.46
N ALA A 166 13.50 -4.14 -3.63
CA ALA A 166 12.44 -3.33 -3.03
C ALA A 166 13.00 -2.24 -2.11
N ASN A 167 13.98 -2.58 -1.26
CA ASN A 167 14.69 -1.62 -0.42
C ASN A 167 15.36 -0.52 -1.25
N TYR A 168 16.07 -0.92 -2.30
CA TYR A 168 16.74 0.03 -3.18
C TYR A 168 15.77 1.01 -3.83
N LEU A 169 14.68 0.51 -4.42
CA LEU A 169 13.67 1.36 -5.06
C LEU A 169 13.01 2.30 -4.04
N TYR A 170 12.66 1.81 -2.86
CA TYR A 170 12.12 2.62 -1.79
C TYR A 170 13.08 3.78 -1.43
N ASP A 171 14.36 3.50 -1.25
CA ASP A 171 15.36 4.50 -0.89
C ASP A 171 15.55 5.57 -1.97
N VAL A 172 15.50 5.18 -3.25
CA VAL A 172 15.55 6.11 -4.38
C VAL A 172 14.33 7.02 -4.42
N TYR A 173 13.12 6.46 -4.24
CA TYR A 173 11.88 7.18 -4.50
C TYR A 173 11.31 7.93 -3.29
N LYS A 174 11.61 7.54 -2.04
CA LYS A 174 11.08 8.15 -0.80
C LYS A 174 11.36 9.65 -0.65
N ARG A 175 12.32 10.19 -1.39
CA ARG A 175 12.64 11.64 -1.38
C ARG A 175 11.73 12.45 -2.31
N ARG A 176 11.13 11.80 -3.31
CA ARG A 176 10.31 12.45 -4.35
C ARG A 176 8.82 12.15 -4.20
N TYR A 177 8.48 11.02 -3.64
CA TYR A 177 7.11 10.52 -3.49
C TYR A 177 6.83 10.08 -2.06
N ASN A 178 5.55 9.98 -1.71
CA ASN A 178 5.15 9.32 -0.47
C ASN A 178 5.24 7.80 -0.69
N CYS A 179 6.30 7.18 -0.16
CA CYS A 179 6.59 5.76 -0.40
C CYS A 179 6.32 4.91 0.83
N TYR A 180 5.82 3.71 0.58
CA TYR A 180 5.66 2.63 1.55
C TYR A 180 6.48 1.43 1.13
N LEU A 181 6.99 0.69 2.09
CA LEU A 181 7.77 -0.53 1.88
C LEU A 181 7.18 -1.66 2.72
N ASP A 182 6.92 -2.80 2.08
CA ASP A 182 6.46 -4.00 2.75
C ASP A 182 7.18 -5.25 2.22
N HIS A 183 7.52 -6.14 3.14
CA HIS A 183 8.07 -7.45 2.82
C HIS A 183 7.03 -8.50 3.18
N ARG A 184 6.11 -8.77 2.22
CA ARG A 184 4.91 -9.58 2.43
C ARG A 184 5.20 -10.93 3.12
N ASP A 185 6.27 -11.60 2.71
CA ASP A 185 6.58 -12.96 3.14
C ASP A 185 7.66 -13.01 4.24
N GLN A 186 7.90 -11.89 4.94
CA GLN A 186 8.95 -11.81 5.98
C GLN A 186 8.73 -12.80 7.13
N LYS A 187 7.48 -13.08 7.49
CA LYS A 187 7.15 -14.03 8.56
C LYS A 187 7.61 -15.45 8.25
N GLU A 188 7.63 -15.81 6.96
CA GLU A 188 8.04 -17.14 6.49
C GLU A 188 9.56 -17.36 6.57
N TRP A 189 10.37 -16.28 6.65
CA TRP A 189 11.83 -16.41 6.76
C TRP A 189 12.24 -16.84 8.17
N LEU A 190 11.50 -16.40 9.19
CA LEU A 190 11.78 -16.62 10.60
C LEU A 190 11.43 -18.04 11.05
N THR A 191 10.62 -18.78 10.30
CA THR A 191 10.20 -20.16 10.64
C THR A 191 11.20 -21.23 10.24
N HIS A 192 12.29 -20.87 9.57
CA HIS A 192 13.35 -21.82 9.15
C HIS A 192 14.58 -21.84 10.08
N GLU A 193 14.49 -21.21 11.25
CA GLU A 193 15.54 -21.19 12.28
C GLU A 193 15.40 -22.31 13.35
N GLU A 194 14.52 -23.32 13.13
CA GLU A 194 14.40 -24.51 13.99
C GLU A 194 14.93 -25.79 13.34
#